data_62573937a18c1b6861a87cab3daac17f
#
_entry.id   62573937a18c1b6861a87cab3daac17f
#
_cell.length_a   1.000
_cell.length_b   1.000
_cell.length_c   1.000
_cell.angle_alpha   90.00
_cell.angle_beta   90.00
_cell.angle_gamma   90.00
#
_symmetry.space_group_name_H-M   'P 1'
#
loop_
_entity.id
_entity.type
_entity.pdbx_description
1 polymer ?
#
loop_
_entity_poly.entity_id
_entity_poly.type
_entity_poly.pdbx_seq_one_letter_code
_entity_poly.pdbx_strand_id
1 'polypeptide(L)'
;MGKRFNSDEMQKVFEILQESYDVYGPRIYQGTGCFSDTDVIRYGRLDSWEELVWDQKSDYSFKEALFPISETILYFTENEMKTADGAPRQRLIFLKSCDFHALKRLDEMYLKNGAEDYYYRRMRENTVFAVMGCKESGKNCFCVSMGTNRCEEYDMYIFQDEKGCYVELRCRELEELLWDYGQNVQEKPTFVEKNEVYVEIPEELPDTIHRDSMWQEYGSRCIGCGRCNFVCPTC
;
A
#
# COMPACT_ATOMS: atom_id res chain seq x y z
N MET A 1 -0.57 -20.93 -1.12
CA MET A 1 -1.32 -21.75 -2.09
C MET A 1 -1.87 -20.86 -3.19
N GLY A 2 -1.67 -21.24 -4.49
CA GLY A 2 -2.13 -20.44 -5.64
C GLY A 2 -3.54 -20.82 -6.07
N LYS A 3 -4.37 -19.82 -6.33
CA LYS A 3 -5.76 -20.00 -6.77
C LYS A 3 -6.08 -19.09 -7.96
N ARG A 4 -7.00 -19.49 -8.81
CA ARG A 4 -7.57 -18.69 -9.90
C ARG A 4 -9.05 -18.46 -9.67
N PHE A 5 -9.48 -17.23 -9.94
CA PHE A 5 -10.85 -16.77 -9.82
C PHE A 5 -11.27 -16.05 -11.10
N ASN A 6 -12.49 -16.26 -11.54
CA ASN A 6 -13.11 -15.42 -12.56
C ASN A 6 -13.66 -14.11 -11.93
N SER A 7 -14.16 -13.19 -12.75
CA SER A 7 -14.65 -11.89 -12.27
C SER A 7 -15.82 -12.01 -11.28
N ASP A 8 -16.75 -12.93 -11.53
CA ASP A 8 -17.93 -13.11 -10.66
C ASP A 8 -17.54 -13.72 -9.32
N GLU A 9 -16.55 -14.62 -9.33
CA GLU A 9 -15.99 -15.19 -8.11
C GLU A 9 -15.22 -14.14 -7.31
N MET A 10 -14.49 -13.23 -7.97
CA MET A 10 -13.74 -12.17 -7.29
C MET A 10 -14.64 -11.20 -6.54
N GLN A 11 -15.82 -10.85 -7.09
CA GLN A 11 -16.76 -10.01 -6.37
C GLN A 11 -17.25 -10.70 -5.09
N LYS A 12 -17.55 -12.00 -5.14
CA LYS A 12 -17.93 -12.79 -3.95
C LYS A 12 -16.80 -12.90 -2.95
N VAL A 13 -15.57 -13.14 -3.41
CA VAL A 13 -14.37 -13.14 -2.55
C VAL A 13 -14.20 -11.81 -1.87
N PHE A 14 -14.41 -10.72 -2.60
CA PHE A 14 -14.32 -9.37 -2.04
C PHE A 14 -15.37 -9.13 -0.95
N GLU A 15 -16.61 -9.55 -1.15
CA GLU A 15 -17.68 -9.48 -0.14
C GLU A 15 -17.31 -10.26 1.13
N ILE A 16 -16.76 -11.48 0.98
CA ILE A 16 -16.27 -12.28 2.11
C ILE A 16 -15.12 -11.57 2.86
N LEU A 17 -14.19 -10.97 2.13
CA LEU A 17 -13.10 -10.19 2.74
C LEU A 17 -13.67 -8.99 3.50
N GLN A 18 -14.71 -8.33 2.99
CA GLN A 18 -15.36 -7.21 3.65
C GLN A 18 -16.11 -7.61 4.93
N GLU A 19 -16.50 -8.87 5.11
CA GLU A 19 -17.07 -9.33 6.38
C GLU A 19 -16.05 -9.29 7.52
N SER A 20 -14.79 -9.60 7.23
CA SER A 20 -13.70 -9.69 8.21
C SER A 20 -12.83 -8.43 8.27
N TYR A 21 -12.64 -7.73 7.16
CA TYR A 21 -11.71 -6.62 7.02
C TYR A 21 -12.38 -5.34 6.57
N ASP A 22 -11.82 -4.20 6.97
CA ASP A 22 -12.00 -2.94 6.23
C ASP A 22 -11.00 -2.95 5.07
N VAL A 23 -11.52 -3.04 3.85
CA VAL A 23 -10.71 -3.22 2.64
C VAL A 23 -10.35 -1.87 2.02
N TYR A 24 -9.06 -1.65 1.81
CA TYR A 24 -8.51 -0.42 1.22
C TYR A 24 -7.67 -0.72 -0.02
N GLY A 25 -7.67 0.21 -0.94
CA GLY A 25 -6.83 0.15 -2.14
C GLY A 25 -6.84 1.45 -2.92
N PRO A 26 -6.07 1.55 -4.00
CA PRO A 26 -6.14 2.67 -4.92
C PRO A 26 -7.50 2.68 -5.63
N ARG A 27 -8.21 3.81 -5.54
CA ARG A 27 -9.50 4.06 -6.21
C ARG A 27 -9.53 5.44 -6.83
N ILE A 28 -10.43 5.64 -7.80
CA ILE A 28 -10.63 6.93 -8.48
C ILE A 28 -11.58 7.80 -7.66
N TYR A 29 -11.17 9.03 -7.42
CA TYR A 29 -12.00 10.08 -6.88
C TYR A 29 -12.30 11.10 -8.00
N GLN A 30 -13.51 11.07 -8.50
CA GLN A 30 -13.93 11.88 -9.64
C GLN A 30 -13.98 13.37 -9.29
N GLY A 31 -13.47 14.22 -10.17
CA GLY A 31 -13.53 15.67 -10.05
C GLY A 31 -12.79 16.26 -8.84
N THR A 32 -11.90 15.49 -8.20
CA THR A 32 -11.15 15.93 -7.00
C THR A 32 -9.65 16.12 -7.27
N GLY A 33 -9.25 16.14 -8.53
CA GLY A 33 -7.86 16.39 -8.94
C GLY A 33 -7.42 17.86 -8.79
N CYS A 34 -6.30 18.19 -9.39
CA CYS A 34 -5.75 19.55 -9.33
C CYS A 34 -6.65 20.60 -10.01
N PHE A 35 -7.49 20.17 -10.95
CA PHE A 35 -8.50 20.97 -11.63
C PHE A 35 -9.86 20.32 -11.45
N SER A 36 -10.93 21.10 -11.54
CA SER A 36 -12.30 20.65 -11.28
C SER A 36 -12.82 19.57 -12.24
N ASP A 37 -12.16 19.39 -13.38
CA ASP A 37 -12.45 18.40 -14.42
C ASP A 37 -11.46 17.21 -14.43
N THR A 38 -10.57 17.13 -13.44
CA THR A 38 -9.61 16.05 -13.34
C THR A 38 -9.90 15.14 -12.16
N ASP A 39 -9.65 13.86 -12.37
CA ASP A 39 -9.77 12.84 -11.35
C ASP A 39 -8.42 12.66 -10.61
N VAL A 40 -8.47 12.05 -9.45
CA VAL A 40 -7.28 11.66 -8.70
C VAL A 40 -7.41 10.21 -8.24
N ILE A 41 -6.32 9.47 -8.29
CA ILE A 41 -6.24 8.13 -7.74
C ILE A 41 -5.59 8.22 -6.37
N ARG A 42 -6.32 7.80 -5.34
CA ARG A 42 -5.86 7.79 -3.95
C ARG A 42 -6.24 6.49 -3.29
N TYR A 43 -5.57 6.20 -2.17
CA TYR A 43 -5.99 5.10 -1.31
C TYR A 43 -7.25 5.47 -0.54
N GLY A 44 -8.21 4.58 -0.55
CA GLY A 44 -9.48 4.73 0.15
C GLY A 44 -10.13 3.39 0.41
N ARG A 45 -11.17 3.39 1.25
CA ARG A 45 -11.99 2.21 1.48
C ARG A 45 -12.70 1.84 0.18
N LEU A 46 -12.66 0.56 -0.16
CA LEU A 46 -13.33 0.01 -1.33
C LEU A 46 -14.68 -0.54 -0.91
N ASP A 47 -15.71 -0.22 -1.69
CA ASP A 47 -17.07 -0.72 -1.49
C ASP A 47 -17.39 -1.89 -2.43
N SER A 48 -16.65 -2.00 -3.54
CA SER A 48 -16.73 -3.11 -4.48
C SER A 48 -15.36 -3.46 -5.08
N TRP A 49 -15.25 -4.67 -5.62
CA TRP A 49 -14.06 -5.11 -6.33
C TRP A 49 -13.69 -4.24 -7.55
N GLU A 50 -14.71 -3.73 -8.24
CA GLU A 50 -14.56 -2.93 -9.46
C GLU A 50 -13.94 -1.56 -9.22
N GLU A 51 -13.98 -1.06 -7.98
CA GLU A 51 -13.37 0.22 -7.63
C GLU A 51 -11.85 0.16 -7.56
N LEU A 52 -11.27 -1.06 -7.44
CA LEU A 52 -9.83 -1.24 -7.33
C LEU A 52 -9.13 -0.91 -8.65
N VAL A 53 -8.25 0.09 -8.61
CA VAL A 53 -7.47 0.53 -9.78
C VAL A 53 -6.21 -0.32 -9.94
N TRP A 54 -6.10 -1.01 -11.06
CA TRP A 54 -5.02 -1.97 -11.36
C TRP A 54 -3.86 -1.37 -12.15
N ASP A 55 -4.18 -0.65 -13.22
CA ASP A 55 -3.23 -0.29 -14.27
C ASP A 55 -2.60 1.09 -14.08
N GLN A 56 -3.06 1.83 -13.09
CA GLN A 56 -2.54 3.15 -12.79
C GLN A 56 -1.92 3.19 -11.39
N LYS A 57 -0.96 4.09 -11.24
CA LYS A 57 -0.33 4.35 -9.95
C LYS A 57 -1.15 5.38 -9.18
N SER A 58 -1.28 5.20 -7.87
CA SER A 58 -1.89 6.21 -7.00
C SER A 58 -1.07 7.50 -7.01
N ASP A 59 -1.76 8.64 -7.01
CA ASP A 59 -1.16 9.97 -6.86
C ASP A 59 -0.70 10.27 -5.42
N TYR A 60 -1.15 9.44 -4.47
CA TYR A 60 -0.83 9.53 -3.04
C TYR A 60 -0.37 8.18 -2.49
N SER A 61 0.28 8.22 -1.34
CA SER A 61 0.82 7.04 -0.70
C SER A 61 -0.25 6.18 -0.02
N PHE A 62 -0.03 4.88 0.06
CA PHE A 62 -0.82 3.94 0.87
C PHE A 62 -0.89 4.33 2.36
N LYS A 63 -0.04 5.25 2.83
CA LYS A 63 -0.11 5.78 4.18
C LYS A 63 -1.48 6.35 4.53
N GLU A 64 -2.24 6.85 3.55
CA GLU A 64 -3.62 7.32 3.76
C GLU A 64 -4.55 6.23 4.30
N ALA A 65 -4.29 4.96 3.93
CA ALA A 65 -5.04 3.81 4.44
C ALA A 65 -4.44 3.23 5.73
N LEU A 66 -3.13 3.39 5.94
CA LEU A 66 -2.43 2.83 7.09
C LEU A 66 -2.54 3.75 8.31
N PHE A 67 -2.28 5.06 8.13
CA PHE A 67 -2.33 6.02 9.23
C PHE A 67 -3.71 6.68 9.32
N PRO A 68 -4.34 6.73 10.49
CA PRO A 68 -5.58 7.48 10.67
C PRO A 68 -5.30 8.99 10.57
N ILE A 69 -6.24 9.73 9.99
CA ILE A 69 -6.18 11.20 9.95
C ILE A 69 -6.22 11.79 11.38
N SER A 70 -6.98 11.14 12.25
CA SER A 70 -7.05 11.45 13.67
C SER A 70 -7.34 10.19 14.48
N GLU A 71 -6.79 10.13 15.68
CA GLU A 71 -7.01 9.01 16.59
C GLU A 71 -7.31 9.54 18.00
N THR A 72 -8.29 8.93 18.66
CA THR A 72 -8.58 9.23 20.06
C THR A 72 -7.56 8.51 20.94
N ILE A 73 -6.73 9.26 21.63
CA ILE A 73 -5.70 8.73 22.53
C ILE A 73 -6.28 8.42 23.89
N LEU A 74 -7.05 9.38 24.44
CA LEU A 74 -7.61 9.32 25.79
C LEU A 74 -9.01 9.89 25.81
N TYR A 75 -9.85 9.30 26.62
CA TYR A 75 -11.08 9.91 27.14
C TYR A 75 -10.83 10.36 28.56
N PHE A 76 -11.19 11.58 28.91
CA PHE A 76 -11.05 12.07 30.26
C PHE A 76 -12.26 12.88 30.69
N THR A 77 -12.57 12.78 31.96
CA THR A 77 -13.50 13.64 32.70
C THR A 77 -12.74 14.27 33.86
N GLU A 78 -13.41 15.09 34.67
CA GLU A 78 -12.78 15.69 35.86
C GLU A 78 -12.20 14.65 36.84
N ASN A 79 -12.77 13.45 36.88
CA ASN A 79 -12.41 12.41 37.86
C ASN A 79 -11.92 11.10 37.29
N GLU A 80 -12.01 10.89 35.97
CA GLU A 80 -11.64 9.61 35.32
C GLU A 80 -10.88 9.85 34.04
N MET A 81 -9.91 8.98 33.80
CA MET A 81 -9.17 8.91 32.55
C MET A 81 -9.19 7.46 32.03
N LYS A 82 -9.54 7.29 30.75
CA LYS A 82 -9.52 6.00 30.06
C LYS A 82 -8.76 6.12 28.74
N THR A 83 -7.96 5.12 28.44
CA THR A 83 -7.42 4.93 27.10
C THR A 83 -8.56 4.59 26.13
N ALA A 84 -8.42 4.97 24.88
CA ALA A 84 -9.36 4.58 23.83
C ALA A 84 -9.13 3.09 23.48
N ASP A 85 -9.65 2.21 24.37
CA ASP A 85 -9.51 0.75 24.20
C ASP A 85 -10.59 0.24 23.23
N GLY A 86 -10.31 0.30 21.96
CA GLY A 86 -11.05 -0.42 20.94
C GLY A 86 -10.03 -0.96 19.94
N ALA A 87 -9.92 -2.27 19.81
CA ALA A 87 -9.20 -2.82 18.66
C ALA A 87 -9.93 -2.35 17.40
N PRO A 88 -9.33 -1.52 16.55
CA PRO A 88 -9.95 -1.16 15.29
C PRO A 88 -10.21 -2.46 14.51
N ARG A 89 -11.24 -2.47 13.66
CA ARG A 89 -11.47 -3.58 12.75
C ARG A 89 -10.21 -3.84 11.94
N GLN A 90 -9.88 -5.11 11.70
CA GLN A 90 -8.71 -5.46 10.88
C GLN A 90 -8.81 -4.82 9.50
N ARG A 91 -7.68 -4.40 8.96
CA ARG A 91 -7.59 -3.80 7.63
C ARG A 91 -6.94 -4.76 6.65
N LEU A 92 -7.41 -4.75 5.42
CA LEU A 92 -6.76 -5.36 4.28
C LEU A 92 -6.40 -4.24 3.29
N ILE A 93 -5.12 -4.03 3.02
CA ILE A 93 -4.65 -2.97 2.13
C ILE A 93 -4.04 -3.57 0.87
N PHE A 94 -4.65 -3.26 -0.28
CA PHE A 94 -4.09 -3.57 -1.60
C PHE A 94 -3.02 -2.54 -1.97
N LEU A 95 -1.80 -2.99 -2.25
CA LEU A 95 -0.69 -2.10 -2.60
C LEU A 95 0.29 -2.73 -3.59
N LYS A 96 1.11 -1.94 -4.24
CA LYS A 96 2.13 -2.43 -5.17
C LYS A 96 3.37 -2.94 -4.41
N SER A 97 4.19 -3.78 -5.07
CA SER A 97 5.43 -4.29 -4.47
C SER A 97 6.37 -3.18 -3.99
N CYS A 98 6.52 -2.11 -4.77
CA CYS A 98 7.34 -0.95 -4.37
C CYS A 98 6.80 -0.25 -3.11
N ASP A 99 5.49 -0.19 -2.93
CA ASP A 99 4.86 0.37 -1.72
C ASP A 99 5.07 -0.56 -0.52
N PHE A 100 5.06 -1.88 -0.73
CA PHE A 100 5.39 -2.83 0.33
C PHE A 100 6.84 -2.69 0.81
N HIS A 101 7.79 -2.43 -0.10
CA HIS A 101 9.16 -2.07 0.29
C HIS A 101 9.24 -0.76 1.04
N ALA A 102 8.39 0.20 0.71
CA ALA A 102 8.29 1.45 1.47
C ALA A 102 7.71 1.21 2.88
N LEU A 103 6.73 0.30 3.02
CA LEU A 103 6.22 -0.14 4.33
C LEU A 103 7.35 -0.68 5.22
N LYS A 104 8.27 -1.50 4.66
CA LYS A 104 9.44 -1.98 5.42
C LYS A 104 10.32 -0.84 5.93
N ARG A 105 10.43 0.27 5.17
CA ARG A 105 11.17 1.47 5.64
C ARG A 105 10.43 2.17 6.78
N LEU A 106 9.11 2.21 6.75
CA LEU A 106 8.32 2.70 7.88
C LEU A 106 8.49 1.79 9.12
N ASP A 107 8.49 0.46 8.93
CA ASP A 107 8.75 -0.49 10.01
C ASP A 107 10.15 -0.25 10.66
N GLU A 108 11.19 0.01 9.84
CA GLU A 108 12.51 0.38 10.38
C GLU A 108 12.47 1.68 11.20
N MET A 109 11.75 2.68 10.72
CA MET A 109 11.66 3.99 11.38
C MET A 109 10.86 3.93 12.69
N TYR A 110 9.70 3.29 12.67
CA TYR A 110 8.75 3.34 13.79
C TYR A 110 8.92 2.20 14.79
N LEU A 111 9.45 1.04 14.36
CA LEU A 111 9.57 -0.12 15.24
C LEU A 111 11.00 -0.42 15.68
N LYS A 112 12.03 0.06 14.92
CA LYS A 112 13.42 -0.34 15.15
C LYS A 112 14.38 0.83 15.40
N ASN A 113 13.95 2.07 15.19
CA ASN A 113 14.78 3.25 15.38
C ASN A 113 14.56 3.88 16.77
N GLY A 114 15.04 3.21 17.80
CA GLY A 114 14.89 3.64 19.20
C GLY A 114 13.71 2.96 19.90
N ALA A 115 12.85 3.76 20.56
CA ALA A 115 11.63 3.23 21.19
C ALA A 115 10.57 2.96 20.10
N GLU A 116 9.91 1.81 20.21
CA GLU A 116 8.80 1.49 19.31
C GLU A 116 7.66 2.49 19.44
N ASP A 117 7.13 2.95 18.31
CA ASP A 117 5.91 3.73 18.28
C ASP A 117 4.70 2.81 18.54
N TYR A 118 4.04 3.01 19.66
CA TYR A 118 2.91 2.20 20.09
C TYR A 118 1.75 2.23 19.10
N TYR A 119 1.44 3.41 18.55
CA TYR A 119 0.29 3.59 17.65
C TYR A 119 0.56 2.96 16.29
N TYR A 120 1.77 3.16 15.75
CA TYR A 120 2.19 2.51 14.52
C TYR A 120 2.16 0.99 14.64
N ARG A 121 2.76 0.43 15.71
CA ARG A 121 2.76 -1.01 15.96
C ARG A 121 1.34 -1.57 15.98
N ARG A 122 0.43 -0.96 16.74
CA ARG A 122 -0.96 -1.39 16.83
C ARG A 122 -1.66 -1.39 15.47
N MET A 123 -1.44 -0.38 14.64
CA MET A 123 -1.97 -0.30 13.30
C MET A 123 -1.36 -1.35 12.39
N ARG A 124 -0.06 -1.52 12.45
CA ARG A 124 0.71 -2.46 11.63
C ARG A 124 0.32 -3.92 11.89
N GLU A 125 0.20 -4.30 13.15
CA GLU A 125 -0.25 -5.64 13.58
C GLU A 125 -1.70 -5.95 13.21
N ASN A 126 -2.53 -4.91 13.09
CA ASN A 126 -3.94 -5.03 12.74
C ASN A 126 -4.21 -4.87 11.22
N THR A 127 -3.17 -4.95 10.41
CA THR A 127 -3.27 -4.76 8.96
C THR A 127 -2.64 -5.92 8.19
N VAL A 128 -3.43 -6.48 7.29
CA VAL A 128 -3.05 -7.51 6.32
C VAL A 128 -2.75 -6.84 4.97
N PHE A 129 -1.74 -7.28 4.26
CA PHE A 129 -1.31 -6.66 3.02
C PHE A 129 -1.45 -7.59 1.81
N ALA A 130 -2.18 -7.10 0.81
CA ALA A 130 -2.32 -7.74 -0.48
C ALA A 130 -1.44 -7.05 -1.53
N VAL A 131 -0.39 -7.73 -1.98
CA VAL A 131 0.51 -7.20 -3.00
C VAL A 131 -0.09 -7.41 -4.38
N MET A 132 -0.34 -6.30 -5.07
CA MET A 132 -0.85 -6.28 -6.45
C MET A 132 0.31 -6.40 -7.44
N GLY A 133 0.31 -7.43 -8.27
CA GLY A 133 1.24 -7.54 -9.38
C GLY A 133 1.01 -6.44 -10.42
N CYS A 134 2.09 -5.86 -10.95
CA CYS A 134 2.01 -4.94 -12.08
C CYS A 134 2.08 -5.73 -13.38
N LYS A 135 1.14 -5.51 -14.30
CA LYS A 135 1.18 -6.08 -15.65
C LYS A 135 2.30 -5.43 -16.46
N GLU A 136 2.37 -4.10 -16.36
CA GLU A 136 3.39 -3.27 -17.01
C GLU A 136 3.89 -2.21 -16.04
N SER A 137 5.07 -1.68 -16.29
CA SER A 137 5.59 -0.56 -15.51
C SER A 137 5.04 0.77 -16.02
N GLY A 138 4.74 1.70 -15.11
CA GLY A 138 4.42 3.07 -15.49
C GLY A 138 5.66 3.81 -16.03
N LYS A 139 5.45 4.87 -16.84
CA LYS A 139 6.50 5.66 -17.51
C LYS A 139 7.64 6.11 -16.58
N ASN A 140 7.34 6.44 -15.33
CA ASN A 140 8.32 6.96 -14.37
C ASN A 140 8.72 5.91 -13.32
N CYS A 141 8.38 4.64 -13.53
CA CYS A 141 8.76 3.58 -12.61
C CYS A 141 10.24 3.22 -12.79
N PHE A 142 10.92 3.03 -11.67
CA PHE A 142 12.33 2.59 -11.58
C PHE A 142 12.53 1.51 -10.50
N CYS A 143 11.45 0.82 -10.13
CA CYS A 143 11.46 -0.21 -9.08
C CYS A 143 12.41 -1.37 -9.39
N VAL A 144 12.66 -1.69 -10.66
CA VAL A 144 13.62 -2.74 -11.03
C VAL A 144 15.04 -2.32 -10.68
N SER A 145 15.44 -1.07 -10.95
CA SER A 145 16.75 -0.53 -10.55
C SER A 145 16.93 -0.52 -9.04
N MET A 146 15.83 -0.30 -8.28
CA MET A 146 15.83 -0.29 -6.82
C MET A 146 15.71 -1.68 -6.19
N GLY A 147 15.50 -2.74 -6.96
CA GLY A 147 15.22 -4.08 -6.43
C GLY A 147 13.88 -4.19 -5.68
N THR A 148 12.95 -3.23 -5.92
CA THR A 148 11.66 -3.15 -5.22
C THR A 148 10.47 -3.61 -6.07
N ASN A 149 10.74 -4.14 -7.25
CA ASN A 149 9.74 -4.69 -8.16
C ASN A 149 9.17 -6.04 -7.69
N ARG A 150 9.87 -6.75 -6.83
CA ARG A 150 9.50 -8.06 -6.30
C ARG A 150 9.36 -8.00 -4.78
N CYS A 151 8.42 -8.77 -4.26
CA CYS A 151 8.18 -8.92 -2.84
C CYS A 151 7.81 -10.37 -2.55
N GLU A 152 8.27 -10.93 -1.44
CA GLU A 152 7.97 -12.30 -1.00
C GLU A 152 7.30 -12.38 0.37
N GLU A 153 7.27 -11.27 1.10
CA GLU A 153 6.79 -11.23 2.50
C GLU A 153 5.37 -10.65 2.60
N TYR A 154 4.48 -11.02 1.68
CA TYR A 154 3.09 -10.58 1.67
C TYR A 154 2.17 -11.62 2.33
N ASP A 155 1.02 -11.18 2.79
CA ASP A 155 -0.06 -12.06 3.28
C ASP A 155 -0.85 -12.64 2.11
N MET A 156 -1.09 -11.81 1.09
CA MET A 156 -1.73 -12.16 -0.16
C MET A 156 -0.99 -11.50 -1.33
N TYR A 157 -0.85 -12.22 -2.42
CA TYR A 157 -0.46 -11.65 -3.72
C TYR A 157 -1.64 -11.79 -4.67
N ILE A 158 -1.86 -10.78 -5.50
CA ILE A 158 -2.93 -10.79 -6.47
C ILE A 158 -2.49 -10.21 -7.81
N PHE A 159 -2.92 -10.84 -8.90
CA PHE A 159 -2.60 -10.42 -10.26
C PHE A 159 -3.80 -10.68 -11.18
N GLN A 160 -4.17 -9.67 -11.95
CA GLN A 160 -5.26 -9.78 -12.92
C GLN A 160 -4.72 -9.86 -14.34
N ASP A 161 -5.15 -10.88 -15.09
CA ASP A 161 -4.83 -11.08 -16.49
C ASP A 161 -6.10 -11.48 -17.28
N GLU A 162 -5.91 -11.91 -18.54
CA GLU A 162 -7.01 -12.34 -19.41
C GLU A 162 -7.72 -13.62 -18.94
N LYS A 163 -7.06 -14.41 -18.07
CA LYS A 163 -7.61 -15.65 -17.50
C LYS A 163 -8.37 -15.41 -16.19
N GLY A 164 -8.46 -14.17 -15.74
CA GLY A 164 -9.04 -13.79 -14.46
C GLY A 164 -8.02 -13.36 -13.42
N CYS A 165 -8.33 -13.51 -12.16
CA CYS A 165 -7.47 -13.16 -11.04
C CYS A 165 -6.68 -14.36 -10.53
N TYR A 166 -5.35 -14.25 -10.52
CA TYR A 166 -4.48 -15.14 -9.78
C TYR A 166 -4.27 -14.59 -8.37
N VAL A 167 -4.44 -15.46 -7.36
CA VAL A 167 -4.24 -15.12 -5.96
C VAL A 167 -3.33 -16.15 -5.32
N GLU A 168 -2.26 -15.71 -4.66
CA GLU A 168 -1.47 -16.55 -3.77
C GLU A 168 -1.67 -16.11 -2.32
N LEU A 169 -2.05 -17.05 -1.48
CA LEU A 169 -2.28 -16.82 -0.06
C LEU A 169 -1.11 -17.36 0.75
N ARG A 170 -0.61 -16.59 1.71
CA ARG A 170 0.46 -16.95 2.65
C ARG A 170 0.06 -16.74 4.10
N CYS A 171 -1.04 -16.03 4.35
CA CYS A 171 -1.63 -15.86 5.65
C CYS A 171 -2.66 -16.98 5.88
N ARG A 172 -2.55 -17.68 7.01
CA ARG A 172 -3.43 -18.80 7.36
C ARG A 172 -4.91 -18.38 7.47
N GLU A 173 -5.15 -17.19 8.03
CA GLU A 173 -6.52 -16.67 8.19
C GLU A 173 -7.20 -16.48 6.82
N LEU A 174 -6.47 -15.94 5.84
CA LEU A 174 -6.97 -15.78 4.47
C LEU A 174 -7.10 -17.12 3.75
N GLU A 175 -6.21 -18.08 4.01
CA GLU A 175 -6.33 -19.44 3.45
C GLU A 175 -7.58 -20.15 3.95
N GLU A 176 -7.87 -20.06 5.25
CA GLU A 176 -9.07 -20.64 5.85
C GLU A 176 -10.34 -19.95 5.33
N LEU A 177 -10.33 -18.63 5.21
CA LEU A 177 -11.44 -17.82 4.71
C LEU A 177 -11.80 -18.11 3.26
N LEU A 178 -10.80 -18.35 2.41
CA LEU A 178 -10.97 -18.53 0.97
C LEU A 178 -10.78 -19.99 0.52
N TRP A 179 -10.80 -20.95 1.44
CA TRP A 179 -10.53 -22.35 1.17
C TRP A 179 -11.44 -22.94 0.08
N ASP A 180 -12.74 -22.71 0.19
CA ASP A 180 -13.76 -23.31 -0.68
C ASP A 180 -13.95 -22.57 -2.01
N TYR A 181 -13.21 -21.48 -2.25
CA TYR A 181 -13.36 -20.62 -3.41
C TYR A 181 -12.19 -20.74 -4.37
N GLY A 182 -12.48 -20.52 -5.67
CA GLY A 182 -11.49 -20.53 -6.74
C GLY A 182 -10.92 -21.90 -7.08
N GLN A 183 -10.17 -21.96 -8.15
CA GLN A 183 -9.50 -23.16 -8.64
C GLN A 183 -8.03 -23.18 -8.20
N ASN A 184 -7.59 -24.28 -7.62
CA ASN A 184 -6.19 -24.45 -7.24
C ASN A 184 -5.31 -24.56 -8.49
N VAL A 185 -4.24 -23.77 -8.53
CA VAL A 185 -3.30 -23.73 -9.67
C VAL A 185 -1.85 -23.79 -9.19
N GLN A 186 -0.96 -24.28 -10.06
CA GLN A 186 0.48 -24.33 -9.80
C GLN A 186 1.20 -23.18 -10.53
N GLU A 187 0.63 -21.99 -10.45
CA GLU A 187 1.25 -20.78 -11.00
C GLU A 187 2.10 -20.09 -9.92
N LYS A 188 2.96 -19.17 -10.35
CA LYS A 188 3.79 -18.37 -9.45
C LYS A 188 3.48 -16.90 -9.65
N PRO A 189 3.66 -16.08 -8.61
CA PRO A 189 3.57 -14.63 -8.73
C PRO A 189 4.48 -14.09 -9.83
N THR A 190 3.94 -13.20 -10.65
CA THR A 190 4.67 -12.52 -11.72
C THR A 190 4.92 -11.07 -11.33
N PHE A 191 6.12 -10.59 -11.63
CA PHE A 191 6.53 -9.23 -11.32
C PHE A 191 7.14 -8.58 -12.57
N VAL A 192 7.05 -7.26 -12.66
CA VAL A 192 7.69 -6.48 -13.72
C VAL A 192 9.20 -6.68 -13.67
N GLU A 193 9.81 -6.96 -14.82
CA GLU A 193 11.25 -7.20 -14.94
C GLU A 193 12.01 -6.07 -15.62
N LYS A 194 11.29 -5.09 -16.23
CA LYS A 194 11.88 -3.95 -16.93
C LYS A 194 11.11 -2.67 -16.60
N ASN A 195 11.84 -1.57 -16.51
CA ASN A 195 11.31 -0.22 -16.46
C ASN A 195 11.81 0.58 -17.67
N GLU A 196 11.07 1.64 -18.05
CA GLU A 196 11.54 2.61 -19.04
C GLU A 196 12.65 3.51 -18.46
N VAL A 197 12.55 3.82 -17.17
CA VAL A 197 13.54 4.64 -16.46
C VAL A 197 14.53 3.72 -15.75
N TYR A 198 15.80 3.95 -16.01
CA TYR A 198 16.91 3.33 -15.30
C TYR A 198 17.53 4.35 -14.33
N VAL A 199 17.76 3.92 -13.10
CA VAL A 199 18.44 4.71 -12.07
C VAL A 199 19.66 3.93 -11.61
N GLU A 200 20.82 4.57 -11.71
CA GLU A 200 22.05 4.03 -11.11
C GLU A 200 22.08 4.40 -9.62
N ILE A 201 22.19 3.37 -8.80
CA ILE A 201 22.25 3.54 -7.35
C ILE A 201 23.70 3.45 -6.95
N PRO A 202 24.30 4.52 -6.36
CA PRO A 202 25.66 4.48 -5.89
C PRO A 202 25.77 3.49 -4.72
N GLU A 203 26.91 2.78 -4.63
CA GLU A 203 27.16 1.84 -3.52
C GLU A 203 27.19 2.57 -2.18
N GLU A 204 27.72 3.79 -2.16
CA GLU A 204 27.77 4.65 -0.97
C GLU A 204 27.24 6.06 -1.32
N LEU A 205 26.38 6.59 -0.46
CA LEU A 205 25.97 7.98 -0.52
C LEU A 205 26.95 8.83 0.29
N PRO A 206 27.48 9.92 -0.27
CA PRO A 206 28.37 10.80 0.50
C PRO A 206 27.62 11.42 1.68
N ASP A 207 28.27 11.46 2.85
CA ASP A 207 27.73 12.09 4.07
C ASP A 207 27.35 13.54 3.88
N THR A 208 27.92 14.19 2.85
CA THR A 208 27.68 15.59 2.51
C THR A 208 26.50 15.80 1.57
N ILE A 209 25.79 14.74 1.16
CA ILE A 209 24.68 14.84 0.18
C ILE A 209 23.62 15.85 0.61
N HIS A 210 23.39 16.02 1.91
CA HIS A 210 22.47 17.00 2.47
C HIS A 210 22.89 18.47 2.22
N ARG A 211 24.14 18.71 1.80
CA ARG A 211 24.72 20.04 1.47
C ARG A 211 24.89 20.25 -0.02
N ASP A 212 24.43 19.32 -0.85
CA ASP A 212 24.55 19.44 -2.30
C ASP A 212 23.80 20.67 -2.83
N SER A 213 24.37 21.31 -3.85
CA SER A 213 23.80 22.52 -4.45
C SER A 213 22.43 22.31 -5.08
N MET A 214 22.07 21.06 -5.44
CA MET A 214 20.74 20.72 -5.95
C MET A 214 19.63 21.13 -4.97
N TRP A 215 19.87 21.07 -3.67
CA TRP A 215 18.88 21.46 -2.66
C TRP A 215 18.55 22.96 -2.70
N GLN A 216 19.53 23.79 -3.07
CA GLN A 216 19.30 25.25 -3.24
C GLN A 216 18.39 25.49 -4.44
N GLU A 217 18.60 24.77 -5.53
CA GLU A 217 17.74 24.84 -6.72
C GLU A 217 16.30 24.41 -6.39
N TYR A 218 16.12 23.28 -5.73
CA TYR A 218 14.79 22.85 -5.28
C TYR A 218 14.16 23.82 -4.28
N GLY A 219 14.95 24.35 -3.35
CA GLY A 219 14.50 25.35 -2.37
C GLY A 219 13.94 26.60 -3.02
N SER A 220 14.54 27.07 -4.12
CA SER A 220 14.07 28.26 -4.85
C SER A 220 12.69 28.05 -5.51
N ARG A 221 12.31 26.84 -5.82
CA ARG A 221 11.02 26.46 -6.45
C ARG A 221 9.97 26.00 -5.44
N CYS A 222 10.35 25.80 -4.19
CA CYS A 222 9.48 25.26 -3.15
C CYS A 222 8.52 26.34 -2.64
N ILE A 223 7.21 26.08 -2.77
CA ILE A 223 6.14 26.94 -2.24
C ILE A 223 5.67 26.53 -0.84
N GLY A 224 6.32 25.54 -0.20
CA GLY A 224 5.99 25.08 1.14
C GLY A 224 4.65 24.31 1.27
N CYS A 225 4.11 23.74 0.19
CA CYS A 225 2.81 23.08 0.22
C CYS A 225 2.78 21.71 0.91
N GLY A 226 3.95 21.13 1.27
CA GLY A 226 4.05 19.84 1.94
C GLY A 226 3.69 18.60 1.09
N ARG A 227 3.31 18.75 -0.18
CA ARG A 227 2.87 17.64 -1.03
C ARG A 227 3.89 16.51 -1.12
N CYS A 228 5.18 16.82 -1.16
CA CYS A 228 6.26 15.84 -1.20
C CYS A 228 6.19 14.84 -0.04
N ASN A 229 5.83 15.29 1.17
CA ASN A 229 5.68 14.40 2.33
C ASN A 229 4.42 13.53 2.23
N PHE A 230 3.33 14.05 1.65
CA PHE A 230 2.10 13.28 1.52
C PHE A 230 2.19 12.19 0.45
N VAL A 231 2.85 12.48 -0.67
CA VAL A 231 2.97 11.52 -1.78
C VAL A 231 4.09 10.50 -1.57
N CYS A 232 5.13 10.87 -0.83
CA CYS A 232 6.25 9.96 -0.54
C CYS A 232 5.81 8.89 0.46
N PRO A 233 5.94 7.61 0.11
CA PRO A 233 5.51 6.52 0.99
C PRO A 233 6.41 6.30 2.21
N THR A 234 7.60 6.91 2.23
CA THR A 234 8.61 6.72 3.30
C THR A 234 8.84 7.96 4.16
N CYS A 235 8.12 9.06 3.91
CA CYS A 235 8.25 10.29 4.71
C CYS A 235 7.25 10.37 5.86
#